data_ec18cc353a29ed6d29a72780bf9ec850
#
_entry.id   ec18cc353a29ed6d29a72780bf9ec850
#
_cell.length_a   1.000
_cell.length_b   1.000
_cell.length_c   1.000
_cell.angle_alpha   90.00
_cell.angle_beta   90.00
_cell.angle_gamma   90.00
#
_symmetry.space_group_name_H-M   'P 1'
#
loop_
_entity.id
_entity.type
_entity.pdbx_description
1 polymer ?
#
loop_
_entity_poly.entity_id
_entity_poly.type
_entity_poly.pdbx_seq_one_letter_code
_entity_poly.pdbx_strand_id
1 'polypeptide(L)'
;MTNFEETKKQFILPKGLIYLDGNSLGPMPKNVPSEINTLLHEEWSNLLINGWNDAEWMFQPENLGNKISRIIGAEDNSVVVGETLSVRVFQALSSAIKDVGKRKIILTDSGNFPSDLYMAQGLVHLLNDQLEIRICAPEEILDSLSDEIAVLMLTDVDYRTGRRHDISVISKIAKDNGIVTIWDLAHSAGAL
;
A
#
# COMPACT_ATOMS: atom_id res chain seq x y z
N MET A 1 16.41 -3.36 22.55
CA MET A 1 15.49 -2.20 22.61
C MET A 1 15.98 -1.14 21.62
N THR A 2 15.13 -0.63 20.77
CA THR A 2 15.48 0.43 19.82
C THR A 2 15.84 1.71 20.58
N ASN A 3 17.00 2.30 20.29
CA ASN A 3 17.36 3.61 20.85
C ASN A 3 16.76 4.70 19.95
N PHE A 4 15.59 5.20 20.32
CA PHE A 4 14.88 6.21 19.54
C PHE A 4 15.65 7.52 19.32
N GLU A 5 16.49 7.91 20.28
CA GLU A 5 17.32 9.11 20.14
C GLU A 5 18.40 8.93 19.07
N GLU A 6 19.04 7.78 19.04
CA GLU A 6 20.03 7.44 18.00
C GLU A 6 19.35 7.28 16.64
N THR A 7 18.17 6.66 16.59
CA THR A 7 17.39 6.57 15.37
C THR A 7 17.01 7.95 14.85
N LYS A 8 16.52 8.84 15.71
CA LYS A 8 16.16 10.22 15.33
C LYS A 8 17.33 10.99 14.72
N LYS A 9 18.57 10.74 15.19
CA LYS A 9 19.78 11.37 14.65
C LYS A 9 20.08 10.99 13.18
N GLN A 10 19.49 9.93 12.67
CA GLN A 10 19.65 9.52 11.27
C GLN A 10 18.82 10.36 10.30
N PHE A 11 17.90 11.18 10.81
CA PHE A 11 16.99 11.99 9.99
C PHE A 11 17.32 13.49 10.08
N ILE A 12 16.91 14.24 9.05
CA ILE A 12 16.96 15.70 9.02
C ILE A 12 15.60 16.22 9.44
N LEU A 13 15.57 16.90 10.58
CA LEU A 13 14.37 17.52 11.13
C LEU A 13 14.64 18.99 11.47
N PRO A 14 13.70 19.91 11.20
CA PRO A 14 13.80 21.30 11.66
C PRO A 14 13.95 21.39 13.16
N LYS A 15 14.80 22.31 13.64
CA LYS A 15 15.06 22.49 15.06
C LYS A 15 13.78 22.90 15.79
N GLY A 16 13.47 22.23 16.90
CA GLY A 16 12.31 22.53 17.74
C GLY A 16 10.97 22.01 17.22
N LEU A 17 10.94 21.35 16.06
CA LEU A 17 9.72 20.74 15.52
C LEU A 17 9.49 19.37 16.18
N ILE A 18 8.25 19.12 16.62
CA ILE A 18 7.72 17.80 16.92
C ILE A 18 6.90 17.39 15.70
N TYR A 19 7.46 16.47 14.90
CA TYR A 19 6.84 16.01 13.66
C TYR A 19 6.15 14.67 13.86
N LEU A 20 4.83 14.63 13.72
CA LEU A 20 3.99 13.45 13.96
C LEU A 20 3.25 12.95 12.70
N ASP A 21 3.54 13.55 11.55
CA ASP A 21 2.87 13.22 10.28
C ASP A 21 3.80 12.44 9.32
N GLY A 22 4.55 11.49 9.88
CA GLY A 22 5.46 10.65 9.11
C GLY A 22 4.77 9.73 8.11
N ASN A 23 3.47 9.46 8.29
CA ASN A 23 2.69 8.66 7.36
C ASN A 23 2.35 9.41 6.06
N SER A 24 2.18 10.73 6.13
CA SER A 24 1.98 11.55 4.93
C SER A 24 3.29 11.77 4.17
N LEU A 25 4.34 12.16 4.91
CA LEU A 25 5.69 12.31 4.38
C LEU A 25 6.71 12.08 5.50
N GLY A 26 7.51 11.02 5.38
CA GLY A 26 8.58 10.74 6.34
C GLY A 26 9.68 11.81 6.33
N PRO A 27 10.34 12.08 7.47
CA PRO A 27 11.51 12.94 7.48
C PRO A 27 12.66 12.34 6.65
N MET A 28 13.40 13.18 5.95
CA MET A 28 14.46 12.74 5.07
C MET A 28 15.64 12.11 5.85
N PRO A 29 16.05 10.86 5.55
CA PRO A 29 17.27 10.29 6.07
C PRO A 29 18.51 11.09 5.62
N LYS A 30 19.53 11.20 6.47
CA LYS A 30 20.73 12.00 6.20
C LYS A 30 21.57 11.52 5.04
N ASN A 31 21.52 10.22 4.74
CA ASN A 31 22.30 9.65 3.63
C ASN A 31 21.63 9.83 2.26
N VAL A 32 20.35 10.18 2.18
CA VAL A 32 19.62 10.32 0.90
C VAL A 32 20.31 11.22 -0.11
N PRO A 33 20.83 12.43 0.26
CA PRO A 33 21.53 13.27 -0.72
C PRO A 33 22.77 12.62 -1.33
N SER A 34 23.56 11.87 -0.55
CA SER A 34 24.72 11.16 -1.07
C SER A 34 24.34 10.01 -2.00
N GLU A 35 23.32 9.24 -1.64
CA GLU A 35 22.80 8.13 -2.47
C GLU A 35 22.27 8.65 -3.82
N ILE A 36 21.51 9.74 -3.80
CA ILE A 36 21.02 10.37 -5.04
C ILE A 36 22.20 10.89 -5.88
N ASN A 37 23.23 11.48 -5.24
CA ASN A 37 24.39 11.97 -5.95
C ASN A 37 25.16 10.83 -6.64
N THR A 38 25.32 9.69 -5.96
CA THR A 38 25.91 8.48 -6.54
C THR A 38 25.09 7.98 -7.74
N LEU A 39 23.78 7.88 -7.57
CA LEU A 39 22.87 7.48 -8.65
C LEU A 39 23.03 8.36 -9.90
N LEU A 40 23.09 9.69 -9.70
CA LEU A 40 23.19 10.64 -10.82
C LEU A 40 24.55 10.63 -11.51
N HIS A 41 25.65 10.65 -10.72
CA HIS A 41 26.98 10.90 -11.23
C HIS A 41 27.81 9.64 -11.49
N GLU A 42 27.56 8.57 -10.75
CA GLU A 42 28.33 7.33 -10.91
C GLU A 42 27.57 6.28 -11.71
N GLU A 43 26.25 6.14 -11.49
CA GLU A 43 25.46 5.17 -12.22
C GLU A 43 24.92 5.75 -13.53
N TRP A 44 24.00 6.71 -13.47
CA TRP A 44 23.32 7.19 -14.66
C TRP A 44 24.28 7.84 -15.65
N SER A 45 25.10 8.79 -15.22
CA SER A 45 25.98 9.52 -16.14
C SER A 45 27.11 8.66 -16.73
N ASN A 46 27.61 7.66 -16.00
CA ASN A 46 28.70 6.81 -16.45
C ASN A 46 28.24 5.52 -17.14
N LEU A 47 27.20 4.90 -16.61
CA LEU A 47 26.71 3.61 -17.13
C LEU A 47 25.69 3.75 -18.25
N LEU A 48 24.94 4.87 -18.29
CA LEU A 48 23.87 5.08 -19.26
C LEU A 48 22.91 3.88 -19.31
N ILE A 49 22.67 3.30 -20.47
CA ILE A 49 21.78 2.13 -20.62
C ILE A 49 22.34 0.88 -19.89
N ASN A 50 23.63 0.77 -19.68
CA ASN A 50 24.21 -0.37 -18.97
C ASN A 50 23.84 -0.38 -17.48
N GLY A 51 23.39 0.74 -16.91
CA GLY A 51 22.92 0.80 -15.52
C GLY A 51 21.82 -0.20 -15.21
N TRP A 52 21.03 -0.61 -16.20
CA TRP A 52 20.03 -1.67 -16.01
C TRP A 52 20.63 -2.99 -15.50
N ASN A 53 21.83 -3.33 -15.95
CA ASN A 53 22.55 -4.55 -15.57
C ASN A 53 23.63 -4.26 -14.53
N ASP A 54 24.51 -3.28 -14.78
CA ASP A 54 25.74 -3.07 -14.00
C ASP A 54 25.46 -2.41 -12.63
N ALA A 55 24.39 -1.59 -12.53
CA ALA A 55 23.87 -1.02 -11.29
C ALA A 55 22.59 -1.73 -10.80
N GLU A 56 22.24 -2.87 -11.39
CA GLU A 56 21.10 -3.72 -11.00
C GLU A 56 19.74 -3.00 -10.98
N TRP A 57 19.53 -1.94 -11.77
CA TRP A 57 18.25 -1.22 -11.79
C TRP A 57 17.06 -2.11 -12.14
N MET A 58 17.28 -3.15 -12.97
CA MET A 58 16.26 -4.13 -13.33
C MET A 58 15.67 -4.82 -12.10
N PHE A 59 16.48 -5.07 -11.10
CA PHE A 59 16.11 -5.83 -9.92
C PHE A 59 15.78 -4.95 -8.70
N GLN A 60 15.92 -3.62 -8.80
CA GLN A 60 15.66 -2.72 -7.67
C GLN A 60 14.26 -2.86 -7.06
N PRO A 61 13.16 -3.00 -7.83
CA PRO A 61 11.84 -3.19 -7.25
C PRO A 61 11.73 -4.41 -6.35
N GLU A 62 12.35 -5.53 -6.74
CA GLU A 62 12.35 -6.78 -5.98
C GLU A 62 13.35 -6.73 -4.81
N ASN A 63 14.54 -6.19 -5.03
CA ASN A 63 15.57 -6.05 -4.00
C ASN A 63 15.10 -5.16 -2.83
N LEU A 64 14.42 -4.05 -3.14
CA LEU A 64 13.79 -3.19 -2.13
C LEU A 64 12.58 -3.86 -1.51
N GLY A 65 11.77 -4.57 -2.30
CA GLY A 65 10.65 -5.36 -1.82
C GLY A 65 11.08 -6.38 -0.77
N ASN A 66 12.17 -7.10 -0.99
CA ASN A 66 12.72 -8.07 -0.04
C ASN A 66 13.28 -7.45 1.25
N LYS A 67 13.67 -6.17 1.23
CA LYS A 67 14.00 -5.43 2.46
C LYS A 67 12.74 -5.06 3.24
N ILE A 68 11.68 -4.66 2.52
CA ILE A 68 10.38 -4.30 3.11
C ILE A 68 9.67 -5.53 3.68
N SER A 69 9.72 -6.69 2.99
CA SER A 69 9.07 -7.93 3.44
C SER A 69 9.45 -8.31 4.87
N ARG A 70 10.72 -8.11 5.25
CA ARG A 70 11.23 -8.38 6.61
C ARG A 70 10.62 -7.47 7.68
N ILE A 71 10.20 -6.25 7.30
CA ILE A 71 9.60 -5.29 8.22
C ILE A 71 8.12 -5.60 8.43
N ILE A 72 7.44 -6.04 7.39
CA ILE A 72 5.99 -6.30 7.40
C ILE A 72 5.62 -7.77 7.60
N GLY A 73 6.62 -8.66 7.79
CA GLY A 73 6.38 -10.08 8.00
C GLY A 73 5.88 -10.83 6.76
N ALA A 74 6.16 -10.33 5.56
CA ALA A 74 5.81 -10.98 4.30
C ALA A 74 6.91 -11.98 3.88
N GLU A 75 6.54 -12.93 3.02
CA GLU A 75 7.48 -13.90 2.46
C GLU A 75 8.49 -13.24 1.52
N ASP A 76 9.68 -13.83 1.40
CA ASP A 76 10.67 -13.39 0.41
C ASP A 76 10.07 -13.48 -1.01
N ASN A 77 10.39 -12.50 -1.84
CA ASN A 77 9.90 -12.35 -3.22
C ASN A 77 8.38 -12.14 -3.36
N SER A 78 7.66 -11.84 -2.28
CA SER A 78 6.23 -11.52 -2.31
C SER A 78 5.93 -10.02 -2.33
N VAL A 79 6.96 -9.18 -2.18
CA VAL A 79 6.83 -7.71 -2.15
C VAL A 79 7.58 -7.10 -3.31
N VAL A 80 6.95 -6.17 -4.00
CA VAL A 80 7.54 -5.39 -5.08
C VAL A 80 7.30 -3.90 -4.87
N VAL A 81 8.33 -3.10 -5.03
CA VAL A 81 8.22 -1.63 -5.00
C VAL A 81 7.85 -1.11 -6.37
N GLY A 82 7.01 -0.12 -6.42
CA GLY A 82 6.63 0.53 -7.67
C GLY A 82 6.05 1.92 -7.47
N GLU A 83 5.13 2.29 -8.34
CA GLU A 83 4.53 3.63 -8.40
C GLU A 83 3.71 3.94 -7.14
N THR A 84 2.96 5.03 -7.19
CA THR A 84 2.13 5.49 -6.06
C THR A 84 1.09 4.47 -5.61
N LEU A 85 0.62 4.60 -4.35
CA LEU A 85 -0.44 3.79 -3.78
C LEU A 85 -1.67 3.70 -4.70
N SER A 86 -2.12 4.82 -5.25
CA SER A 86 -3.29 4.85 -6.16
C SER A 86 -3.12 3.93 -7.37
N VAL A 87 -1.93 3.94 -8.01
CA VAL A 87 -1.63 3.04 -9.14
C VAL A 87 -1.65 1.58 -8.67
N ARG A 88 -1.10 1.29 -7.49
CA ARG A 88 -1.08 -0.07 -6.93
C ARG A 88 -2.48 -0.55 -6.55
N VAL A 89 -3.32 0.30 -5.98
CA VAL A 89 -4.74 -0.02 -5.71
C VAL A 89 -5.48 -0.35 -7.01
N PHE A 90 -5.29 0.46 -8.06
CA PHE A 90 -5.89 0.17 -9.36
C PHE A 90 -5.43 -1.18 -9.94
N GLN A 91 -4.13 -1.49 -9.86
CA GLN A 91 -3.56 -2.75 -10.33
C GLN A 91 -4.08 -3.95 -9.50
N ALA A 92 -4.13 -3.82 -8.18
CA ALA A 92 -4.64 -4.86 -7.29
C ALA A 92 -6.12 -5.15 -7.56
N LEU A 93 -6.95 -4.11 -7.67
CA LEU A 93 -8.36 -4.23 -8.03
C LEU A 93 -8.53 -4.89 -9.41
N SER A 94 -7.79 -4.41 -10.42
CA SER A 94 -7.83 -4.96 -11.78
C SER A 94 -7.44 -6.44 -11.83
N SER A 95 -6.53 -6.86 -10.96
CA SER A 95 -6.16 -8.27 -10.83
C SER A 95 -7.24 -9.07 -10.10
N ALA A 96 -7.76 -8.53 -8.99
CA ALA A 96 -8.71 -9.21 -8.13
C ALA A 96 -10.04 -9.55 -8.84
N ILE A 97 -10.48 -8.68 -9.76
CA ILE A 97 -11.77 -8.86 -10.45
C ILE A 97 -11.73 -9.88 -11.61
N LYS A 98 -10.57 -10.42 -11.98
CA LYS A 98 -10.46 -11.35 -13.12
C LYS A 98 -11.18 -12.66 -12.91
N ASP A 99 -11.12 -13.20 -11.68
CA ASP A 99 -11.56 -14.57 -11.38
C ASP A 99 -12.72 -14.62 -10.36
N VAL A 100 -13.50 -13.53 -10.26
CA VAL A 100 -14.59 -13.45 -9.27
C VAL A 100 -15.92 -14.08 -9.72
N GLY A 101 -15.93 -14.70 -10.90
CA GLY A 101 -17.11 -15.37 -11.45
C GLY A 101 -18.25 -14.40 -11.76
N LYS A 102 -19.42 -14.64 -11.14
CA LYS A 102 -20.61 -13.81 -11.34
C LYS A 102 -20.74 -12.67 -10.31
N ARG A 103 -19.81 -12.57 -9.38
CA ARG A 103 -19.82 -11.54 -8.34
C ARG A 103 -19.51 -10.18 -8.93
N LYS A 104 -20.19 -9.14 -8.45
CA LYS A 104 -20.12 -7.82 -9.10
C LYS A 104 -19.81 -6.68 -8.14
N ILE A 105 -19.73 -6.92 -6.85
CA ILE A 105 -19.64 -5.85 -5.86
C ILE A 105 -18.24 -5.73 -5.32
N ILE A 106 -17.70 -4.53 -5.41
CA ILE A 106 -16.53 -4.08 -4.63
C ILE A 106 -17.09 -3.45 -3.36
N LEU A 107 -16.93 -4.13 -2.22
CA LEU A 107 -17.34 -3.61 -0.92
C LEU A 107 -16.19 -2.82 -0.30
N THR A 108 -16.52 -1.67 0.26
CA THR A 108 -15.58 -0.82 1.01
C THR A 108 -16.32 -0.05 2.09
N ASP A 109 -15.60 0.66 2.96
CA ASP A 109 -16.24 1.50 3.98
C ASP A 109 -16.07 3.01 3.69
N SER A 110 -16.89 3.80 4.36
CA SER A 110 -16.90 5.26 4.26
C SER A 110 -15.69 5.93 4.93
N GLY A 111 -14.87 5.16 5.65
CA GLY A 111 -13.61 5.60 6.26
C GLY A 111 -12.39 5.42 5.36
N ASN A 112 -12.54 4.74 4.22
CA ASN A 112 -11.44 4.49 3.31
C ASN A 112 -10.88 5.80 2.73
N PHE A 113 -9.61 5.78 2.31
CA PHE A 113 -8.95 6.96 1.77
C PHE A 113 -9.59 7.38 0.43
N PRO A 114 -9.82 8.69 0.21
CA PRO A 114 -10.56 9.15 -0.98
C PRO A 114 -9.97 8.70 -2.32
N SER A 115 -8.63 8.64 -2.46
CA SER A 115 -8.00 8.19 -3.69
C SER A 115 -8.29 6.73 -4.02
N ASP A 116 -8.44 5.88 -3.02
CA ASP A 116 -8.75 4.46 -3.23
C ASP A 116 -10.16 4.29 -3.77
N LEU A 117 -11.10 5.07 -3.23
CA LEU A 117 -12.47 5.12 -3.74
C LEU A 117 -12.50 5.63 -5.20
N TYR A 118 -11.68 6.66 -5.53
CA TYR A 118 -11.57 7.14 -6.91
C TYR A 118 -10.98 6.11 -7.86
N MET A 119 -9.99 5.31 -7.42
CA MET A 119 -9.45 4.23 -8.23
C MET A 119 -10.48 3.14 -8.48
N ALA A 120 -11.25 2.76 -7.47
CA ALA A 120 -12.34 1.81 -7.63
C ALA A 120 -13.44 2.33 -8.58
N GLN A 121 -13.87 3.58 -8.41
CA GLN A 121 -14.84 4.24 -9.28
C GLN A 121 -14.36 4.31 -10.73
N GLY A 122 -13.10 4.70 -10.93
CA GLY A 122 -12.48 4.76 -12.26
C GLY A 122 -12.46 3.40 -12.94
N LEU A 123 -12.14 2.33 -12.20
CA LEU A 123 -12.14 0.97 -12.73
C LEU A 123 -13.56 0.51 -13.11
N VAL A 124 -14.56 0.75 -12.25
CA VAL A 124 -15.95 0.40 -12.55
C VAL A 124 -16.43 1.10 -13.81
N HIS A 125 -16.15 2.40 -13.92
CA HIS A 125 -16.50 3.17 -15.11
C HIS A 125 -15.78 2.67 -16.38
N LEU A 126 -14.50 2.33 -16.28
CA LEU A 126 -13.72 1.76 -17.39
C LEU A 126 -14.33 0.44 -17.91
N LEU A 127 -14.96 -0.32 -17.03
CA LEU A 127 -15.62 -1.59 -17.35
C LEU A 127 -17.11 -1.42 -17.74
N ASN A 128 -17.53 -0.21 -18.12
CA ASN A 128 -18.91 0.12 -18.49
C ASN A 128 -19.93 -0.30 -17.41
N ASP A 129 -19.61 -0.01 -16.16
CA ASP A 129 -20.46 -0.26 -14.98
C ASP A 129 -20.92 -1.73 -14.83
N GLN A 130 -20.07 -2.67 -15.26
CA GLN A 130 -20.33 -4.10 -15.06
C GLN A 130 -20.14 -4.53 -13.60
N LEU A 131 -19.48 -3.69 -12.80
CA LEU A 131 -19.29 -3.83 -11.37
C LEU A 131 -20.01 -2.71 -10.63
N GLU A 132 -20.26 -2.92 -9.35
CA GLU A 132 -20.88 -1.96 -8.42
C GLU A 132 -19.91 -1.69 -7.27
N ILE A 133 -19.85 -0.46 -6.78
CA ILE A 133 -19.18 -0.13 -5.51
C ILE A 133 -20.26 0.01 -4.45
N ARG A 134 -20.13 -0.79 -3.39
CA ARG A 134 -20.97 -0.68 -2.21
C ARG A 134 -20.15 -0.11 -1.05
N ILE A 135 -20.62 1.00 -0.51
CA ILE A 135 -19.98 1.69 0.62
C ILE A 135 -20.89 1.56 1.82
N CYS A 136 -20.40 1.04 2.93
CA CYS A 136 -21.13 0.95 4.19
C CYS A 136 -20.40 1.70 5.32
N ALA A 137 -21.01 1.77 6.49
CA ALA A 137 -20.28 2.24 7.67
C ALA A 137 -19.20 1.22 8.08
N PRO A 138 -18.10 1.66 8.67
CA PRO A 138 -17.01 0.76 9.08
C PRO A 138 -17.45 -0.37 10.01
N GLU A 139 -18.44 -0.11 10.83
CA GLU A 139 -19.02 -1.06 11.79
C GLU A 139 -19.87 -2.13 11.12
N GLU A 140 -20.35 -1.84 9.90
CA GLU A 140 -21.28 -2.71 9.14
C GLU A 140 -20.56 -3.67 8.19
N ILE A 141 -19.21 -3.61 8.11
CA ILE A 141 -18.44 -4.41 7.15
C ILE A 141 -18.75 -5.90 7.28
N LEU A 142 -18.73 -6.46 8.49
CA LEU A 142 -18.97 -7.89 8.68
C LEU A 142 -20.39 -8.30 8.30
N ASP A 143 -21.37 -7.47 8.62
CA ASP A 143 -22.79 -7.72 8.29
C ASP A 143 -23.09 -7.51 6.80
N SER A 144 -22.23 -6.77 6.10
CA SER A 144 -22.34 -6.49 4.66
C SER A 144 -21.71 -7.57 3.77
N LEU A 145 -20.98 -8.52 4.35
CA LEU A 145 -20.37 -9.61 3.59
C LEU A 145 -21.45 -10.58 3.08
N SER A 146 -21.42 -10.85 1.77
CA SER A 146 -22.35 -11.75 1.11
C SER A 146 -21.69 -12.44 -0.09
N ASP A 147 -22.37 -13.39 -0.68
CA ASP A 147 -21.94 -14.13 -1.87
C ASP A 147 -21.93 -13.27 -3.15
N GLU A 148 -22.51 -12.06 -3.13
CA GLU A 148 -22.44 -11.08 -4.21
C GLU A 148 -21.12 -10.31 -4.23
N ILE A 149 -20.36 -10.28 -3.10
CA ILE A 149 -19.13 -9.50 -2.97
C ILE A 149 -18.00 -10.19 -3.73
N ALA A 150 -17.44 -9.49 -4.70
CA ALA A 150 -16.28 -9.90 -5.46
C ALA A 150 -14.97 -9.58 -4.72
N VAL A 151 -14.87 -8.34 -4.26
CA VAL A 151 -13.67 -7.79 -3.62
C VAL A 151 -14.07 -6.99 -2.39
N LEU A 152 -13.36 -7.18 -1.30
CA LEU A 152 -13.40 -6.32 -0.13
C LEU A 152 -12.13 -5.47 -0.11
N MET A 153 -12.26 -4.15 -0.23
CA MET A 153 -11.13 -3.20 -0.23
C MET A 153 -11.24 -2.26 0.97
N LEU A 154 -10.30 -2.33 1.87
CA LEU A 154 -10.30 -1.57 3.13
C LEU A 154 -8.94 -0.98 3.44
N THR A 155 -8.94 0.14 4.18
CA THR A 155 -7.75 0.69 4.84
C THR A 155 -7.72 0.21 6.29
N ASP A 156 -6.59 -0.35 6.75
CA ASP A 156 -6.44 -0.88 8.11
C ASP A 156 -6.69 0.20 9.18
N VAL A 157 -6.03 1.36 9.03
CA VAL A 157 -6.13 2.47 9.98
C VAL A 157 -6.71 3.70 9.29
N ASP A 158 -7.87 4.16 9.75
CA ASP A 158 -8.49 5.41 9.28
C ASP A 158 -7.60 6.62 9.65
N TYR A 159 -7.16 7.35 8.63
CA TYR A 159 -6.23 8.48 8.78
C TYR A 159 -6.78 9.66 9.60
N ARG A 160 -8.11 9.78 9.73
CA ARG A 160 -8.77 10.87 10.45
C ARG A 160 -9.00 10.55 11.92
N THR A 161 -9.36 9.30 12.21
CA THR A 161 -9.86 8.91 13.53
C THR A 161 -8.89 7.99 14.27
N GLY A 162 -7.95 7.35 13.54
CA GLY A 162 -7.09 6.30 14.08
C GLY A 162 -7.84 4.99 14.37
N ARG A 163 -9.11 4.86 13.94
CA ARG A 163 -9.86 3.61 14.05
C ARG A 163 -9.15 2.51 13.24
N ARG A 164 -9.05 1.36 13.82
CA ARG A 164 -8.42 0.19 13.21
C ARG A 164 -9.43 -0.92 12.97
N HIS A 165 -9.32 -1.58 11.83
CA HIS A 165 -10.03 -2.83 11.56
C HIS A 165 -9.31 -4.03 12.17
N ASP A 166 -10.05 -5.10 12.51
CA ASP A 166 -9.46 -6.39 12.80
C ASP A 166 -9.20 -7.15 11.48
N ILE A 167 -8.00 -6.94 10.93
CA ILE A 167 -7.58 -7.56 9.67
C ILE A 167 -7.74 -9.08 9.72
N SER A 168 -7.34 -9.71 10.83
CA SER A 168 -7.34 -11.16 10.98
C SER A 168 -8.75 -11.74 10.90
N VAL A 169 -9.69 -11.13 11.65
CA VAL A 169 -11.09 -11.57 11.67
C VAL A 169 -11.76 -11.33 10.32
N ILE A 170 -11.63 -10.11 9.80
CA ILE A 170 -12.29 -9.73 8.55
C ILE A 170 -11.74 -10.55 7.38
N SER A 171 -10.42 -10.68 7.25
CA SER A 171 -9.80 -11.46 6.16
C SER A 171 -10.17 -12.94 6.22
N LYS A 172 -10.27 -13.50 7.45
CA LYS A 172 -10.70 -14.90 7.60
C LYS A 172 -12.13 -15.09 7.11
N ILE A 173 -13.06 -14.25 7.56
CA ILE A 173 -14.47 -14.35 7.16
C ILE A 173 -14.63 -14.12 5.66
N ALA A 174 -13.95 -13.11 5.10
CA ALA A 174 -13.97 -12.86 3.66
C ALA A 174 -13.44 -14.06 2.86
N LYS A 175 -12.32 -14.65 3.29
CA LYS A 175 -11.75 -15.85 2.67
C LYS A 175 -12.70 -17.05 2.74
N ASP A 176 -13.33 -17.29 3.89
CA ASP A 176 -14.29 -18.39 4.08
C ASP A 176 -15.53 -18.23 3.15
N ASN A 177 -15.85 -16.98 2.75
CA ASN A 177 -16.87 -16.65 1.78
C ASN A 177 -16.34 -16.53 0.32
N GLY A 178 -15.07 -16.82 0.07
CA GLY A 178 -14.45 -16.74 -1.26
C GLY A 178 -14.34 -15.31 -1.80
N ILE A 179 -14.25 -14.31 -0.93
CA ILE A 179 -14.11 -12.90 -1.25
C ILE A 179 -12.61 -12.56 -1.28
N VAL A 180 -12.15 -11.88 -2.34
CA VAL A 180 -10.77 -11.38 -2.42
C VAL A 180 -10.64 -10.14 -1.55
N THR A 181 -9.63 -10.08 -0.67
CA THR A 181 -9.37 -8.92 0.18
C THR A 181 -8.18 -8.10 -0.35
N ILE A 182 -8.34 -6.78 -0.34
CA ILE A 182 -7.28 -5.80 -0.60
C ILE A 182 -7.22 -4.88 0.61
N TRP A 183 -6.04 -4.82 1.24
CA TRP A 183 -5.79 -3.96 2.39
C TRP A 183 -4.81 -2.85 2.01
N ASP A 184 -5.26 -1.59 2.17
CA ASP A 184 -4.35 -0.45 2.25
C ASP A 184 -3.75 -0.38 3.65
N LEU A 185 -2.43 -0.49 3.73
CA LEU A 185 -1.66 -0.45 4.97
C LEU A 185 -0.81 0.82 5.09
N ALA A 186 -1.14 1.88 4.34
CA ALA A 186 -0.35 3.11 4.33
C ALA A 186 -0.14 3.72 5.72
N HIS A 187 -1.08 3.51 6.65
CA HIS A 187 -1.01 4.06 8.01
C HIS A 187 -0.58 3.04 9.08
N SER A 188 -0.30 1.79 8.71
CA SER A 188 0.03 0.73 9.67
C SER A 188 1.27 -0.08 9.33
N ALA A 189 1.64 -0.21 8.04
CA ALA A 189 2.76 -1.05 7.63
C ALA A 189 4.08 -0.64 8.31
N GLY A 190 4.69 -1.61 9.01
CA GLY A 190 5.93 -1.43 9.75
C GLY A 190 5.79 -0.69 11.09
N ALA A 191 4.60 -0.24 11.46
CA ALA A 191 4.31 0.41 12.74
C ALA A 191 3.50 -0.48 13.69
N LEU A 192 2.69 -1.39 13.16
CA LEU A 192 1.80 -2.30 13.89
C LEU A 192 2.09 -3.75 13.52
#